data_2157dbde587bb4d43b2add2f04b2f2f3
#
_entry.id   2157dbde587bb4d43b2add2f04b2f2f3
#
_cell.length_a   1.000
_cell.length_b   1.000
_cell.length_c   1.000
_cell.angle_alpha   90.00
_cell.angle_beta   90.00
_cell.angle_gamma   90.00
#
_symmetry.space_group_name_H-M   'P 1'
#
loop_
_entity.id
_entity.type
_entity.pdbx_description
1 polymer ?
#
loop_
_entity_poly.entity_id
_entity_poly.type
_entity_poly.pdbx_seq_one_letter_code
_entity_poly.pdbx_strand_id
1 'polypeptide(L)'
;EAEFGVYTTDVLLKVLSVLNENISIDLVKSGDKVISLNAKDDGAKVNYMLSDLSVINQPPQLKQIPEFELQLKVDSTFIKKFIAGKGALPDTESFTVISGGKTELVIGYSSIATNRVAIPVQNKTDNMIDNVSFSANLFKDVLEANKECESATLEVSSEGLARIKFNVNDYESTYYLVAVQNVN
;
A
#
# COMPACT_ATOMS: atom_id res chain seq x y z
N GLU A 1 -13.48 5.69 21.91
CA GLU A 1 -12.35 5.19 21.12
C GLU A 1 -11.49 4.28 21.98
N ALA A 2 -10.94 3.22 21.40
CA ALA A 2 -10.04 2.30 22.07
C ALA A 2 -8.82 2.06 21.18
N GLU A 3 -7.62 2.15 21.76
CA GLU A 3 -6.37 1.82 21.10
C GLU A 3 -5.96 0.40 21.48
N PHE A 4 -5.51 -0.39 20.51
CA PHE A 4 -5.05 -1.76 20.74
C PHE A 4 -3.95 -2.15 19.74
N GLY A 5 -3.10 -3.09 20.15
CA GLY A 5 -1.96 -3.55 19.36
C GLY A 5 -2.20 -4.89 18.68
N VAL A 6 -1.90 -4.97 17.39
CA VAL A 6 -1.83 -6.21 16.63
C VAL A 6 -0.38 -6.45 16.20
N TYR A 7 0.26 -7.44 16.79
CA TYR A 7 1.66 -7.74 16.48
C TYR A 7 1.82 -8.43 15.12
N THR A 8 0.89 -9.36 14.81
CA THR A 8 0.95 -10.14 13.57
C THR A 8 -0.40 -10.06 12.85
N THR A 9 -0.49 -9.18 11.86
CA THR A 9 -1.72 -8.95 11.09
C THR A 9 -2.15 -10.18 10.30
N ASP A 10 -1.20 -10.97 9.77
CA ASP A 10 -1.51 -12.21 9.03
C ASP A 10 -2.26 -13.23 9.88
N VAL A 11 -1.91 -13.36 11.16
CA VAL A 11 -2.60 -14.26 12.08
C VAL A 11 -4.02 -13.74 12.34
N LEU A 12 -4.18 -12.44 12.58
CA LEU A 12 -5.50 -11.84 12.75
C LEU A 12 -6.39 -12.06 11.52
N LEU A 13 -5.87 -11.82 10.32
CA LEU A 13 -6.60 -12.05 9.07
C LEU A 13 -7.03 -13.51 8.91
N LYS A 14 -6.12 -14.47 9.15
CA LYS A 14 -6.43 -15.90 9.07
C LYS A 14 -7.49 -16.32 10.08
N VAL A 15 -7.42 -15.81 11.29
CA VAL A 15 -8.38 -16.10 12.36
C VAL A 15 -9.75 -15.49 12.02
N LEU A 16 -9.80 -14.26 11.53
CA LEU A 16 -11.05 -13.62 11.12
C LEU A 16 -11.65 -14.25 9.85
N SER A 17 -10.83 -14.83 8.97
CA SER A 17 -11.32 -15.51 7.75
C SER A 17 -12.14 -16.79 8.00
N VAL A 18 -12.21 -17.26 9.24
CA VAL A 18 -13.10 -18.35 9.66
C VAL A 18 -14.56 -17.88 9.72
N LEU A 19 -14.78 -16.58 9.89
CA LEU A 19 -16.10 -15.96 9.96
C LEU A 19 -16.62 -15.63 8.57
N ASN A 20 -17.94 -15.69 8.40
CA ASN A 20 -18.61 -15.41 7.14
C ASN A 20 -19.28 -14.03 7.17
N GLU A 21 -20.63 -14.03 7.19
CA GLU A 21 -21.43 -12.82 7.17
C GLU A 21 -21.98 -12.49 8.56
N ASN A 22 -22.45 -11.25 8.76
CA ASN A 22 -23.07 -10.78 10.01
C ASN A 22 -22.15 -10.89 11.22
N ILE A 23 -20.89 -10.47 11.04
CA ILE A 23 -19.87 -10.54 12.11
C ILE A 23 -20.17 -9.48 13.18
N SER A 24 -20.24 -9.90 14.43
CA SER A 24 -20.18 -9.01 15.59
C SER A 24 -18.80 -9.04 16.22
N ILE A 25 -18.28 -7.87 16.59
CA ILE A 25 -16.95 -7.70 17.18
C ILE A 25 -17.07 -7.01 18.53
N ASP A 26 -16.45 -7.61 19.56
CA ASP A 26 -16.36 -7.08 20.90
C ASP A 26 -14.91 -6.99 21.35
N LEU A 27 -14.54 -5.88 22.01
CA LEU A 27 -13.22 -5.70 22.59
C LEU A 27 -13.27 -5.98 24.10
N VAL A 28 -12.46 -6.92 24.56
CA VAL A 28 -12.33 -7.26 25.98
C VAL A 28 -11.27 -6.39 26.61
N LYS A 29 -11.61 -5.73 27.70
CA LYS A 29 -10.73 -4.84 28.46
C LYS A 29 -10.34 -5.44 29.81
N SER A 30 -9.13 -5.13 30.24
CA SER A 30 -8.64 -5.35 31.60
C SER A 30 -8.08 -4.02 32.13
N GLY A 31 -8.83 -3.36 33.01
CA GLY A 31 -8.56 -1.97 33.34
C GLY A 31 -8.71 -1.07 32.10
N ASP A 32 -7.71 -0.25 31.83
CA ASP A 32 -7.69 0.66 30.66
C ASP A 32 -7.15 0.00 29.38
N LYS A 33 -6.64 -1.24 29.46
CA LYS A 33 -6.04 -1.95 28.34
C LYS A 33 -7.05 -2.84 27.63
N VAL A 34 -7.02 -2.82 26.31
CA VAL A 34 -7.73 -3.81 25.47
C VAL A 34 -6.84 -5.03 25.32
N ILE A 35 -7.30 -6.20 25.77
CA ILE A 35 -6.49 -7.42 25.85
C ILE A 35 -6.85 -8.47 24.79
N SER A 36 -8.08 -8.48 24.32
CA SER A 36 -8.48 -9.39 23.23
C SER A 36 -9.62 -8.82 22.39
N LEU A 37 -9.70 -9.32 21.17
CA LEU A 37 -10.78 -9.10 20.24
C LEU A 37 -11.56 -10.40 20.12
N ASN A 38 -12.85 -10.34 20.43
CA ASN A 38 -13.79 -11.43 20.22
C ASN A 38 -14.62 -11.12 18.99
N ALA A 39 -14.65 -12.02 18.04
CA ALA A 39 -15.51 -11.91 16.88
C ALA A 39 -16.36 -13.17 16.74
N LYS A 40 -17.59 -13.02 16.29
CA LYS A 40 -18.50 -14.14 16.08
C LYS A 40 -19.46 -13.87 14.94
N ASP A 41 -19.85 -14.95 14.28
CA ASP A 41 -21.01 -15.03 13.40
C ASP A 41 -22.00 -16.12 13.91
N ASP A 42 -22.92 -16.55 13.07
CA ASP A 42 -23.91 -17.57 13.43
C ASP A 42 -23.31 -18.97 13.61
N GLY A 43 -22.12 -19.25 13.03
CA GLY A 43 -21.49 -20.58 12.99
C GLY A 43 -20.17 -20.69 13.77
N ALA A 44 -19.50 -19.59 14.06
CA ALA A 44 -18.18 -19.61 14.67
C ALA A 44 -17.95 -18.48 15.67
N LYS A 45 -17.04 -18.71 16.61
CA LYS A 45 -16.52 -17.70 17.54
C LYS A 45 -15.00 -17.70 17.48
N VAL A 46 -14.44 -16.52 17.42
CA VAL A 46 -13.00 -16.27 17.37
C VAL A 46 -12.62 -15.42 18.55
N ASN A 47 -11.55 -15.80 19.23
CA ASN A 47 -10.86 -14.97 20.22
C ASN A 47 -9.43 -14.73 19.74
N TYR A 48 -9.06 -13.46 19.57
CA TYR A 48 -7.70 -13.07 19.21
C TYR A 48 -7.08 -12.25 20.33
N MET A 49 -5.94 -12.74 20.87
CA MET A 49 -5.21 -12.02 21.91
C MET A 49 -4.44 -10.86 21.31
N LEU A 50 -4.68 -9.68 21.84
CA LEU A 50 -4.01 -8.44 21.43
C LEU A 50 -2.68 -8.27 22.15
N SER A 51 -1.78 -7.57 21.51
CA SER A 51 -0.45 -7.29 22.06
C SER A 51 -0.46 -6.00 22.87
N ASP A 52 0.41 -5.92 23.86
CA ASP A 52 0.66 -4.65 24.55
C ASP A 52 1.23 -3.63 23.55
N LEU A 53 0.75 -2.39 23.65
CA LEU A 53 1.18 -1.32 22.73
C LEU A 53 2.68 -1.05 22.80
N SER A 54 3.33 -1.36 23.92
CA SER A 54 4.77 -1.18 24.10
C SER A 54 5.65 -2.07 23.23
N VAL A 55 5.09 -3.20 22.72
CA VAL A 55 5.81 -4.11 21.81
C VAL A 55 5.48 -3.86 20.34
N ILE A 56 4.58 -2.93 20.06
CA ILE A 56 4.23 -2.55 18.67
C ILE A 56 5.20 -1.47 18.21
N ASN A 57 5.90 -1.77 17.13
CA ASN A 57 6.77 -0.79 16.52
C ASN A 57 5.96 0.40 16.02
N GLN A 58 6.27 1.58 16.54
CA GLN A 58 5.67 2.81 16.04
C GLN A 58 6.22 3.12 14.64
N PRO A 59 5.38 3.51 13.69
CA PRO A 59 5.86 3.92 12.39
C PRO A 59 6.77 5.14 12.52
N PRO A 60 7.83 5.24 11.68
CA PRO A 60 8.69 6.41 11.70
C PRO A 60 7.87 7.67 11.40
N GLN A 61 8.02 8.69 12.24
CA GLN A 61 7.39 9.99 11.98
C GLN A 61 8.09 10.64 10.77
N LEU A 62 7.32 10.96 9.75
CA LEU A 62 7.80 11.79 8.64
C LEU A 62 7.99 13.21 9.19
N LYS A 63 9.25 13.57 9.45
CA LYS A 63 9.60 14.89 10.03
C LYS A 63 9.31 16.02 9.04
N GLN A 64 9.46 15.77 7.76
CA GLN A 64 9.19 16.71 6.68
C GLN A 64 8.65 15.94 5.48
N ILE A 65 7.51 16.38 4.96
CA ILE A 65 6.94 15.85 3.72
C ILE A 65 7.33 16.83 2.62
N PRO A 66 8.06 16.37 1.58
CA PRO A 66 8.45 17.23 0.47
C PRO A 66 7.22 17.65 -0.35
N GLU A 67 7.40 18.61 -1.23
CA GLU A 67 6.42 18.93 -2.26
C GLU A 67 6.31 17.77 -3.25
N PHE A 68 5.08 17.44 -3.65
CA PHE A 68 4.81 16.43 -4.67
C PHE A 68 4.53 17.12 -6.00
N GLU A 69 5.54 17.18 -6.84
CA GLU A 69 5.48 17.91 -8.12
C GLU A 69 4.63 17.16 -9.15
N LEU A 70 4.68 15.82 -9.13
CA LEU A 70 3.98 14.98 -10.07
C LEU A 70 2.77 14.30 -9.41
N GLN A 71 1.60 14.44 -10.04
CA GLN A 71 0.37 13.76 -9.61
C GLN A 71 -0.19 12.90 -10.75
N LEU A 72 -0.45 11.64 -10.44
CA LEU A 72 -0.86 10.61 -11.38
C LEU A 72 -2.20 10.00 -10.97
N LYS A 73 -3.07 9.75 -11.96
CA LYS A 73 -4.33 9.05 -11.72
C LYS A 73 -4.10 7.54 -11.80
N VAL A 74 -4.39 6.84 -10.71
CA VAL A 74 -4.36 5.38 -10.61
C VAL A 74 -5.80 4.86 -10.62
N ASP A 75 -6.21 4.21 -11.68
CA ASP A 75 -7.54 3.59 -11.81
C ASP A 75 -7.45 2.06 -11.72
N SER A 76 -8.60 1.40 -11.69
CA SER A 76 -8.70 -0.06 -11.61
C SER A 76 -7.99 -0.78 -12.75
N THR A 77 -7.92 -0.17 -13.94
CA THR A 77 -7.21 -0.74 -15.11
C THR A 77 -5.70 -0.70 -14.88
N PHE A 78 -5.18 0.42 -14.37
CA PHE A 78 -3.78 0.55 -14.00
C PHE A 78 -3.40 -0.45 -12.90
N ILE A 79 -4.22 -0.56 -11.83
CA ILE A 79 -3.99 -1.50 -10.73
C ILE A 79 -3.83 -2.93 -11.26
N LYS A 80 -4.77 -3.39 -12.08
CA LYS A 80 -4.71 -4.74 -12.69
C LYS A 80 -3.46 -4.95 -13.52
N LYS A 81 -3.08 -3.96 -14.35
CA LYS A 81 -1.89 -4.03 -15.21
C LYS A 81 -0.60 -4.06 -14.42
N PHE A 82 -0.51 -3.26 -13.35
CA PHE A 82 0.70 -3.24 -12.51
C PHE A 82 0.89 -4.58 -11.78
N ILE A 83 -0.17 -5.10 -11.16
CA ILE A 83 -0.15 -6.40 -10.49
C ILE A 83 0.26 -7.52 -11.46
N ALA A 84 -0.35 -7.56 -12.65
CA ALA A 84 -0.02 -8.54 -13.68
C ALA A 84 1.42 -8.38 -14.20
N GLY A 85 1.87 -7.14 -14.44
CA GLY A 85 3.22 -6.84 -14.90
C GLY A 85 4.29 -7.24 -13.90
N LYS A 86 4.06 -6.98 -12.60
CA LYS A 86 4.95 -7.44 -11.53
C LYS A 86 4.94 -8.97 -11.40
N GLY A 87 3.79 -9.61 -11.59
CA GLY A 87 3.66 -11.07 -11.63
C GLY A 87 4.46 -11.72 -12.78
N ALA A 88 4.51 -11.06 -13.95
CA ALA A 88 5.29 -11.49 -15.11
C ALA A 88 6.81 -11.32 -14.91
N LEU A 89 7.22 -10.41 -14.04
CA LEU A 89 8.63 -10.12 -13.71
C LEU A 89 8.87 -10.29 -12.19
N PRO A 90 8.79 -11.54 -11.67
CA PRO A 90 8.80 -11.78 -10.22
C PRO A 90 10.10 -11.36 -9.55
N ASP A 91 11.23 -11.45 -10.25
CA ASP A 91 12.57 -11.13 -9.73
C ASP A 91 12.90 -9.63 -9.79
N THR A 92 12.03 -8.82 -10.41
CA THR A 92 12.24 -7.38 -10.52
C THR A 92 11.81 -6.68 -9.22
N GLU A 93 12.75 -6.06 -8.52
CA GLU A 93 12.50 -5.47 -7.20
C GLU A 93 11.93 -4.05 -7.26
N SER A 94 12.20 -3.31 -8.36
CA SER A 94 11.82 -1.90 -8.47
C SER A 94 10.97 -1.59 -9.68
N PHE A 95 10.22 -0.52 -9.59
CA PHE A 95 9.65 0.19 -10.74
C PHE A 95 10.15 1.63 -10.75
N THR A 96 10.22 2.23 -11.92
CA THR A 96 10.67 3.61 -12.12
C THR A 96 9.53 4.45 -12.68
N VAL A 97 9.34 5.62 -12.13
CA VAL A 97 8.46 6.66 -12.68
C VAL A 97 9.26 7.46 -13.69
N ILE A 98 8.80 7.45 -14.94
CA ILE A 98 9.38 8.23 -16.03
C ILE A 98 8.36 9.28 -16.43
N SER A 99 8.64 10.53 -16.11
CA SER A 99 7.78 11.66 -16.48
C SER A 99 8.22 12.25 -17.82
N GLY A 100 7.26 12.74 -18.60
CA GLY A 100 7.52 13.31 -19.91
C GLY A 100 6.21 13.60 -20.65
N GLY A 101 6.27 13.65 -22.00
CA GLY A 101 5.07 13.84 -22.83
C GLY A 101 4.03 12.74 -22.63
N LYS A 102 4.44 11.56 -22.19
CA LYS A 102 3.60 10.50 -21.62
C LYS A 102 4.33 9.96 -20.41
N THR A 103 3.67 10.00 -19.26
CA THR A 103 4.23 9.41 -18.04
C THR A 103 3.96 7.92 -18.01
N GLU A 104 4.98 7.15 -17.62
CA GLU A 104 4.92 5.70 -17.51
C GLU A 104 5.52 5.24 -16.18
N LEU A 105 4.95 4.19 -15.61
CA LEU A 105 5.58 3.41 -14.56
C LEU A 105 6.19 2.16 -15.21
N VAL A 106 7.50 2.02 -15.09
CA VAL A 106 8.26 0.96 -15.77
C VAL A 106 8.82 -0.02 -14.75
N ILE A 107 8.30 -1.25 -14.75
CA ILE A 107 8.84 -2.38 -13.98
C ILE A 107 10.02 -2.94 -14.76
N GLY A 108 11.21 -3.05 -14.14
CA GLY A 108 12.43 -3.51 -14.80
C GLY A 108 13.12 -2.45 -15.66
N TYR A 109 13.02 -1.18 -15.27
CA TYR A 109 13.76 -0.11 -15.93
C TYR A 109 15.27 -0.29 -15.73
N SER A 110 16.01 -0.24 -16.82
CA SER A 110 17.48 -0.36 -16.81
C SER A 110 18.06 0.39 -18.02
N SER A 111 19.32 0.80 -17.90
CA SER A 111 20.10 1.40 -19.00
C SER A 111 20.49 0.37 -20.10
N ILE A 112 20.46 -0.92 -19.77
CA ILE A 112 20.70 -2.01 -20.72
C ILE A 112 19.37 -2.65 -21.13
N ALA A 113 19.40 -3.40 -22.26
CA ALA A 113 18.22 -4.12 -22.74
C ALA A 113 17.85 -5.25 -21.76
N THR A 114 16.73 -5.08 -21.07
CA THR A 114 16.18 -6.05 -20.12
C THR A 114 14.68 -6.26 -20.40
N ASN A 115 14.13 -7.35 -19.85
CA ASN A 115 12.69 -7.53 -19.82
C ASN A 115 12.06 -6.44 -18.96
N ARG A 116 11.07 -5.73 -19.49
CA ARG A 116 10.38 -4.65 -18.78
C ARG A 116 8.92 -4.58 -19.15
N VAL A 117 8.12 -4.06 -18.24
CA VAL A 117 6.71 -3.72 -18.46
C VAL A 117 6.54 -2.23 -18.22
N ALA A 118 6.19 -1.48 -19.28
CA ALA A 118 5.87 -0.06 -19.19
C ALA A 118 4.35 0.11 -19.19
N ILE A 119 3.84 0.84 -18.20
CA ILE A 119 2.41 1.06 -17.99
C ILE A 119 2.15 2.56 -18.06
N PRO A 120 1.50 3.04 -19.12
CA PRO A 120 1.11 4.44 -19.22
C PRO A 120 0.15 4.83 -18.10
N VAL A 121 0.34 6.03 -17.56
CA VAL A 121 -0.52 6.58 -16.52
C VAL A 121 -0.88 8.02 -16.86
N GLN A 122 -2.10 8.41 -16.50
CA GLN A 122 -2.60 9.76 -16.77
C GLN A 122 -2.02 10.76 -15.75
N ASN A 123 -1.38 11.80 -16.26
CA ASN A 123 -0.96 12.95 -15.45
C ASN A 123 -2.15 13.80 -15.03
N LYS A 124 -2.11 14.27 -13.78
CA LYS A 124 -2.99 15.32 -13.27
C LYS A 124 -2.30 16.69 -13.24
N THR A 125 -0.97 16.70 -13.32
CA THR A 125 -0.12 17.90 -13.39
C THR A 125 0.77 17.81 -14.62
N ASP A 126 1.17 18.95 -15.16
CA ASP A 126 2.07 19.02 -16.33
C ASP A 126 3.56 19.04 -15.94
N ASN A 127 3.85 18.85 -14.66
CA ASN A 127 5.21 18.88 -14.15
C ASN A 127 5.99 17.63 -14.58
N MET A 128 7.28 17.80 -14.78
CA MET A 128 8.24 16.73 -15.05
C MET A 128 9.24 16.66 -13.91
N ILE A 129 9.61 15.43 -13.54
CA ILE A 129 10.62 15.15 -12.54
C ILE A 129 11.67 14.21 -13.11
N ASP A 130 12.84 14.16 -12.51
CA ASP A 130 13.83 13.14 -12.83
C ASP A 130 13.29 11.74 -12.50
N ASN A 131 13.86 10.72 -13.13
CA ASN A 131 13.45 9.35 -12.92
C ASN A 131 13.66 8.93 -11.46
N VAL A 132 12.58 8.51 -10.81
CA VAL A 132 12.61 8.03 -9.42
C VAL A 132 12.10 6.59 -9.37
N SER A 133 12.81 5.74 -8.62
CA SER A 133 12.48 4.32 -8.50
C SER A 133 11.99 3.97 -7.10
N PHE A 134 11.03 3.04 -7.03
CA PHE A 134 10.41 2.58 -5.79
C PHE A 134 10.31 1.05 -5.79
N SER A 135 10.09 0.45 -4.61
CA SER A 135 9.87 -0.99 -4.49
C SER A 135 8.61 -1.44 -5.22
N ALA A 136 8.79 -2.31 -6.23
CA ALA A 136 7.68 -2.87 -7.00
C ALA A 136 6.87 -3.89 -6.17
N ASN A 137 7.51 -4.59 -5.23
CA ASN A 137 6.84 -5.52 -4.34
C ASN A 137 5.90 -4.79 -3.38
N LEU A 138 6.42 -3.80 -2.65
CA LEU A 138 5.60 -3.00 -1.71
C LEU A 138 4.45 -2.30 -2.43
N PHE A 139 4.71 -1.74 -3.61
CA PHE A 139 3.65 -1.05 -4.37
C PHE A 139 2.58 -2.04 -4.85
N LYS A 140 2.98 -3.24 -5.32
CA LYS A 140 2.03 -4.30 -5.67
C LYS A 140 1.15 -4.67 -4.47
N ASP A 141 1.74 -4.88 -3.28
CA ASP A 141 0.99 -5.25 -2.08
C ASP A 141 -0.01 -4.15 -1.67
N VAL A 142 0.40 -2.88 -1.77
CA VAL A 142 -0.47 -1.72 -1.55
C VAL A 142 -1.64 -1.70 -2.55
N LEU A 143 -1.36 -1.95 -3.83
CA LEU A 143 -2.41 -2.00 -4.86
C LEU A 143 -3.35 -3.19 -4.67
N GLU A 144 -2.84 -4.36 -4.28
CA GLU A 144 -3.66 -5.55 -3.99
C GLU A 144 -4.58 -5.33 -2.79
N ALA A 145 -4.08 -4.69 -1.74
CA ALA A 145 -4.87 -4.34 -0.55
C ALA A 145 -6.01 -3.35 -0.84
N ASN A 146 -5.88 -2.56 -1.91
CA ASN A 146 -6.85 -1.52 -2.29
C ASN A 146 -7.45 -1.74 -3.69
N LYS A 147 -7.46 -2.99 -4.19
CA LYS A 147 -7.91 -3.32 -5.57
C LYS A 147 -9.36 -2.98 -5.87
N GLU A 148 -10.18 -2.78 -4.84
CA GLU A 148 -11.59 -2.40 -4.94
C GLU A 148 -11.77 -0.90 -5.19
N CYS A 149 -10.71 -0.11 -5.01
CA CYS A 149 -10.74 1.32 -5.26
C CYS A 149 -10.87 1.62 -6.76
N GLU A 150 -11.87 2.43 -7.11
CA GLU A 150 -12.08 2.81 -8.51
C GLU A 150 -11.04 3.79 -9.02
N SER A 151 -10.56 4.67 -8.16
CA SER A 151 -9.62 5.73 -8.51
C SER A 151 -8.82 6.21 -7.31
N ALA A 152 -7.50 6.23 -7.45
CA ALA A 152 -6.56 6.76 -6.49
C ALA A 152 -5.67 7.84 -7.12
N THR A 153 -4.94 8.57 -6.29
CA THR A 153 -3.93 9.53 -6.72
C THR A 153 -2.58 9.10 -6.19
N LEU A 154 -1.64 8.88 -7.10
CA LEU A 154 -0.22 8.68 -6.79
C LEU A 154 0.49 10.03 -6.96
N GLU A 155 1.09 10.51 -5.91
CA GLU A 155 1.86 11.76 -5.85
C GLU A 155 3.33 11.39 -5.70
N VAL A 156 4.20 11.99 -6.50
CA VAL A 156 5.64 11.67 -6.52
C VAL A 156 6.44 12.95 -6.39
N SER A 157 7.45 12.91 -5.52
CA SER A 157 8.43 13.97 -5.35
C SER A 157 9.77 13.59 -5.98
N SER A 158 10.43 14.56 -6.58
CA SER A 158 11.81 14.46 -7.05
C SER A 158 12.80 14.17 -5.92
N GLU A 159 12.44 14.49 -4.66
CA GLU A 159 13.23 14.18 -3.46
C GLU A 159 13.13 12.70 -3.05
N GLY A 160 12.42 11.86 -3.80
CA GLY A 160 12.39 10.41 -3.58
C GLY A 160 11.33 9.93 -2.59
N LEU A 161 10.23 10.67 -2.43
CA LEU A 161 9.05 10.21 -1.70
C LEU A 161 7.86 10.09 -2.66
N ALA A 162 7.13 8.99 -2.54
CA ALA A 162 5.82 8.88 -3.18
C ALA A 162 4.74 8.67 -2.12
N ARG A 163 3.55 9.20 -2.39
CA ARG A 163 2.34 9.04 -1.59
C ARG A 163 1.20 8.58 -2.46
N ILE A 164 0.50 7.52 -2.06
CA ILE A 164 -0.73 7.11 -2.74
C ILE A 164 -1.89 7.13 -1.76
N LYS A 165 -3.02 7.72 -2.20
CA LYS A 165 -4.24 7.86 -1.43
C LYS A 165 -5.37 7.11 -2.10
N PHE A 166 -6.01 6.23 -1.36
CA PHE A 166 -7.19 5.49 -1.78
C PHE A 166 -8.39 5.93 -0.95
N ASN A 167 -9.53 6.08 -1.61
CA ASN A 167 -10.82 6.24 -0.96
C ASN A 167 -11.69 5.05 -1.36
N VAL A 168 -12.03 4.22 -0.39
CA VAL A 168 -12.90 3.05 -0.58
C VAL A 168 -14.06 3.17 0.40
N ASN A 169 -15.25 3.48 -0.09
CA ASN A 169 -16.42 3.77 0.72
C ASN A 169 -16.12 4.89 1.74
N ASP A 170 -16.24 4.58 3.03
CA ASP A 170 -15.99 5.51 4.15
C ASP A 170 -14.54 5.47 4.67
N TYR A 171 -13.66 4.71 4.02
CA TYR A 171 -12.26 4.56 4.44
C TYR A 171 -11.33 5.31 3.51
N GLU A 172 -10.41 6.07 4.12
CA GLU A 172 -9.25 6.64 3.45
C GLU A 172 -8.00 5.91 3.90
N SER A 173 -7.21 5.43 2.94
CA SER A 173 -5.92 4.80 3.19
C SER A 173 -4.83 5.59 2.49
N THR A 174 -3.78 5.94 3.24
CA THR A 174 -2.62 6.66 2.71
C THR A 174 -1.36 5.84 2.94
N TYR A 175 -0.59 5.63 1.87
CA TYR A 175 0.67 4.90 1.90
C TYR A 175 1.80 5.79 1.38
N TYR A 176 2.98 5.62 1.98
CA TYR A 176 4.20 6.29 1.57
C TYR A 176 5.23 5.27 1.11
N LEU A 177 5.91 5.56 0.01
CA LEU A 177 7.01 4.79 -0.51
C LEU A 177 8.25 5.68 -0.57
N VAL A 178 9.36 5.16 -0.07
CA VAL A 178 10.66 5.83 -0.18
C VAL A 178 11.39 5.28 -1.40
N ALA A 179 12.06 6.17 -2.12
CA ALA A 179 12.85 5.78 -3.29
C ALA A 179 13.92 4.76 -2.94
N VAL A 180 14.09 3.79 -3.83
CA VAL A 180 15.18 2.83 -3.78
C VAL A 180 16.33 3.31 -4.66
N GLN A 181 17.56 3.13 -4.20
CA GLN A 181 18.72 3.38 -5.05
C GLN A 181 18.77 2.28 -6.11
N ASN A 182 18.74 2.65 -7.38
CA ASN A 182 19.04 1.71 -8.43
C ASN A 182 20.54 1.34 -8.31
N VAL A 183 20.81 0.13 -7.91
CA VAL A 183 22.16 -0.44 -8.05
C VAL A 183 22.33 -0.69 -9.55
N ASN A 184 23.06 0.23 -10.21
CA ASN A 184 23.47 0.08 -11.61
C ASN A 184 24.47 -1.07 -11.77
#